data_5e0d6d16ba962a5d414308d1d87b2168
#
_entry.id   5e0d6d16ba962a5d414308d1d87b2168
#
_cell.length_a   1.000
_cell.length_b   1.000
_cell.length_c   1.000
_cell.angle_alpha   90.00
_cell.angle_beta   90.00
_cell.angle_gamma   90.00
#
_symmetry.space_group_name_H-M   'P 1'
#
loop_
_entity.id
_entity.type
_entity.pdbx_description
1 polymer ?
#
loop_
_entity_poly.entity_id
_entity_poly.type
_entity_poly.pdbx_seq_one_letter_code
_entity_poly.pdbx_strand_id
1 'polypeptide(L)'
;MISVTHRRYVPYSHAHYAGHLVDGAYSLGLFGDVATEVCIRLDGDEGLFASYSDVQFKAPVRAGDVLEVTATVTRMGTRSRTIDFTSVVVCRGTDGSAASVLDEPSVAVTATGTVVVPPRR
;
A
#
# COMPACT_ATOMS: atom_id res chain seq x y z
N MET A 1 -12.42 -13.34 2.04
CA MET A 1 -12.87 -12.00 1.69
C MET A 1 -12.00 -11.44 0.56
N ILE A 2 -12.43 -10.35 -0.06
CA ILE A 2 -11.73 -9.79 -1.22
C ILE A 2 -10.32 -9.32 -0.86
N SER A 3 -9.39 -9.50 -1.79
CA SER A 3 -8.03 -8.99 -1.73
C SER A 3 -7.69 -8.37 -3.08
N VAL A 4 -7.02 -7.22 -3.06
CA VAL A 4 -6.60 -6.51 -4.28
C VAL A 4 -5.12 -6.17 -4.13
N THR A 5 -4.35 -6.37 -5.19
CA THR A 5 -2.92 -6.04 -5.23
C THR A 5 -2.65 -5.07 -6.38
N HIS A 6 -1.98 -3.96 -6.07
CA HIS A 6 -1.43 -3.05 -7.05
C HIS A 6 0.08 -3.24 -7.12
N ARG A 7 0.62 -3.23 -8.32
CA ARG A 7 2.07 -3.19 -8.53
C ARG A 7 2.45 -1.77 -8.90
N ARG A 8 3.45 -1.22 -8.20
CA ARG A 8 3.85 0.18 -8.36
C ARG A 8 5.36 0.30 -8.49
N TYR A 9 5.81 0.98 -9.54
CA TYR A 9 7.18 1.46 -9.64
C TYR A 9 7.29 2.79 -8.88
N VAL A 10 8.34 2.93 -8.06
CA VAL A 10 8.63 4.16 -7.34
C VAL A 10 9.59 5.00 -8.18
N PRO A 11 9.12 6.07 -8.84
CA PRO A 11 10.00 6.91 -9.67
C PRO A 11 11.10 7.57 -8.82
N TYR A 12 12.26 7.80 -9.42
CA TYR A 12 13.36 8.48 -8.72
C TYR A 12 12.98 9.89 -8.26
N SER A 13 12.07 10.56 -8.96
CA SER A 13 11.56 11.88 -8.58
C SER A 13 10.75 11.88 -7.27
N HIS A 14 10.34 10.71 -6.79
CA HIS A 14 9.59 10.57 -5.53
C HIS A 14 10.50 10.39 -4.31
N ALA A 15 11.81 10.39 -4.46
CA ALA A 15 12.72 10.33 -3.33
C ALA A 15 12.52 11.55 -2.42
N HIS A 16 12.50 11.34 -1.12
CA HIS A 16 12.29 12.37 -0.11
C HIS A 16 13.54 12.62 0.73
N TYR A 17 14.22 11.55 1.13
CA TYR A 17 15.44 11.63 1.92
C TYR A 17 16.67 11.35 1.10
N ALA A 18 17.84 11.62 1.69
CA ALA A 18 19.10 11.18 1.13
C ALA A 18 19.13 9.67 0.94
N GLY A 19 19.97 9.18 0.02
CA GLY A 19 20.01 7.75 -0.30
C GLY A 19 18.81 7.25 -1.08
N HIS A 20 18.08 8.15 -1.72
CA HIS A 20 16.89 7.86 -2.52
C HIS A 20 15.72 7.25 -1.74
N LEU A 21 15.69 7.43 -0.42
CA LEU A 21 14.61 6.92 0.41
C LEU A 21 13.33 7.73 0.23
N VAL A 22 12.19 7.07 0.22
CA VAL A 22 10.88 7.72 0.29
C VAL A 22 10.43 7.83 1.74
N ASP A 23 9.53 8.77 2.01
CA ASP A 23 8.98 8.95 3.36
C ASP A 23 7.94 7.88 3.72
N GLY A 24 7.64 7.75 5.01
CA GLY A 24 6.67 6.76 5.50
C GLY A 24 5.27 6.99 4.94
N ALA A 25 4.86 8.23 4.75
CA ALA A 25 3.54 8.57 4.21
C ALA A 25 3.34 8.05 2.77
N TYR A 26 4.41 7.78 2.04
CA TYR A 26 4.34 7.27 0.67
C TYR A 26 3.54 5.97 0.58
N SER A 27 3.87 4.98 1.40
CA SER A 27 3.14 3.71 1.43
C SER A 27 1.71 3.87 1.90
N LEU A 28 1.45 4.76 2.86
CA LEU A 28 0.09 5.03 3.32
C LEU A 28 -0.79 5.61 2.20
N GLY A 29 -0.22 6.45 1.34
CA GLY A 29 -0.92 6.94 0.14
C GLY A 29 -1.26 5.81 -0.82
N LEU A 30 -0.34 4.88 -1.04
CA LEU A 30 -0.59 3.71 -1.89
C LEU A 30 -1.64 2.78 -1.28
N PHE A 31 -1.70 2.66 0.05
CA PHE A 31 -2.75 1.92 0.73
C PHE A 31 -4.12 2.56 0.47
N GLY A 32 -4.19 3.88 0.46
CA GLY A 32 -5.41 4.59 0.09
C GLY A 32 -5.89 4.24 -1.32
N ASP A 33 -4.97 4.18 -2.28
CA ASP A 33 -5.30 3.85 -3.67
C ASP A 33 -5.88 2.43 -3.79
N VAL A 34 -5.24 1.45 -3.16
CA VAL A 34 -5.73 0.06 -3.25
C VAL A 34 -7.02 -0.13 -2.46
N ALA A 35 -7.20 0.59 -1.34
CA ALA A 35 -8.45 0.58 -0.58
C ALA A 35 -9.62 1.14 -1.41
N THR A 36 -9.36 2.15 -2.22
CA THR A 36 -10.36 2.70 -3.13
C THR A 36 -10.87 1.64 -4.09
N GLU A 37 -9.99 0.86 -4.70
CA GLU A 37 -10.41 -0.22 -5.59
C GLU A 37 -11.19 -1.31 -4.85
N VAL A 38 -10.78 -1.64 -3.63
CA VAL A 38 -11.53 -2.59 -2.78
C VAL A 38 -12.98 -2.11 -2.59
N CYS A 39 -13.16 -0.84 -2.22
CA CYS A 39 -14.49 -0.27 -2.01
C CYS A 39 -15.32 -0.26 -3.28
N ILE A 40 -14.73 0.08 -4.42
CA ILE A 40 -15.42 0.05 -5.71
C ILE A 40 -15.90 -1.36 -6.02
N ARG A 41 -15.06 -2.36 -5.82
CA ARG A 41 -15.43 -3.77 -6.11
C ARG A 41 -16.48 -4.30 -5.16
N LEU A 42 -16.39 -3.95 -3.88
CA LEU A 42 -17.34 -4.44 -2.87
C LEU A 42 -18.67 -3.70 -2.86
N ASP A 43 -18.61 -2.38 -2.98
CA ASP A 43 -19.73 -1.51 -2.63
C ASP A 43 -20.16 -0.60 -3.77
N GLY A 44 -19.45 -0.61 -4.89
CA GLY A 44 -19.74 0.30 -6.00
C GLY A 44 -19.50 1.78 -5.66
N ASP A 45 -18.65 2.05 -4.68
CA ASP A 45 -18.36 3.39 -4.17
C ASP A 45 -16.89 3.46 -3.77
N GLU A 46 -16.26 4.60 -3.95
CA GLU A 46 -14.85 4.78 -3.61
C GLU A 46 -14.59 4.74 -2.10
N GLY A 47 -15.60 5.03 -1.30
CA GLY A 47 -15.47 5.10 0.14
C GLY A 47 -14.65 6.30 0.61
N LEU A 48 -14.52 6.43 1.92
CA LEU A 48 -13.65 7.41 2.55
C LEU A 48 -12.79 6.71 3.60
N PHE A 49 -11.51 7.03 3.59
CA PHE A 49 -10.59 6.49 4.59
C PHE A 49 -10.84 7.19 5.93
N ALA A 50 -11.15 6.42 6.98
CA ALA A 50 -11.49 6.96 8.28
C ALA A 50 -10.28 6.95 9.25
N SER A 51 -9.52 5.87 9.28
CA SER A 51 -8.40 5.74 10.21
C SER A 51 -7.42 4.66 9.80
N TYR A 52 -6.19 4.81 10.25
CA TYR A 52 -5.20 3.74 10.29
C TYR A 52 -4.96 3.34 11.74
N SER A 53 -4.64 2.07 11.95
CA SER A 53 -4.11 1.55 13.20
C SER A 53 -2.95 0.61 12.92
N ASP A 54 -2.12 0.37 13.92
CA ASP A 54 -1.02 -0.58 13.86
C ASP A 54 -0.12 -0.40 12.62
N VAL A 55 0.26 0.84 12.34
CA VAL A 55 1.18 1.14 11.24
C VAL A 55 2.59 0.77 11.65
N GLN A 56 3.24 -0.11 10.87
CA GLN A 56 4.60 -0.56 11.12
C GLN A 56 5.47 -0.32 9.91
N PHE A 57 6.57 0.40 10.09
CA PHE A 57 7.59 0.63 9.08
C PHE A 57 8.73 -0.35 9.32
N LYS A 58 8.72 -1.47 8.61
CA LYS A 58 9.64 -2.61 8.87
C LYS A 58 10.92 -2.53 8.09
N ALA A 59 10.88 -1.95 6.88
CA ALA A 59 12.04 -1.82 6.02
C ALA A 59 11.88 -0.58 5.13
N PRO A 60 12.98 0.06 4.72
CA PRO A 60 12.89 1.25 3.88
C PRO A 60 12.41 0.91 2.47
N VAL A 61 11.70 1.87 1.86
CA VAL A 61 11.35 1.88 0.45
C VAL A 61 12.22 2.93 -0.23
N ARG A 62 12.76 2.60 -1.40
CA ARG A 62 13.64 3.49 -2.16
C ARG A 62 13.04 3.82 -3.51
N ALA A 63 13.33 5.00 -4.01
CA ALA A 63 13.09 5.32 -5.41
C ALA A 63 13.81 4.28 -6.28
N GLY A 64 13.14 3.82 -7.33
CA GLY A 64 13.62 2.71 -8.16
C GLY A 64 13.11 1.34 -7.73
N ASP A 65 12.46 1.23 -6.58
CA ASP A 65 11.82 -0.01 -6.15
C ASP A 65 10.55 -0.30 -6.95
N VAL A 66 10.24 -1.58 -7.08
CA VAL A 66 8.90 -2.04 -7.48
C VAL A 66 8.23 -2.62 -6.25
N LEU A 67 7.04 -2.15 -5.96
CA LEU A 67 6.24 -2.56 -4.81
C LEU A 67 5.04 -3.39 -5.25
N GLU A 68 4.72 -4.42 -4.47
CA GLU A 68 3.40 -5.02 -4.47
C GLU A 68 2.66 -4.52 -3.23
N VAL A 69 1.54 -3.84 -3.45
CA VAL A 69 0.72 -3.24 -2.40
C VAL A 69 -0.60 -3.98 -2.35
N THR A 70 -0.85 -4.68 -1.25
CA THR A 70 -2.01 -5.55 -1.13
C THR A 70 -2.93 -5.05 -0.01
N ALA A 71 -4.22 -5.04 -0.30
CA ALA A 71 -5.30 -4.77 0.65
C ALA A 71 -6.19 -5.99 0.74
N THR A 72 -6.46 -6.46 1.95
CA THR A 72 -7.33 -7.61 2.21
C THR A 72 -8.37 -7.20 3.24
N VAL A 73 -9.65 -7.33 2.88
CA VAL A 73 -10.75 -7.05 3.82
C VAL A 73 -10.78 -8.15 4.87
N THR A 74 -10.73 -7.76 6.14
CA THR A 74 -10.75 -8.68 7.27
C THR A 74 -12.05 -8.62 8.06
N ARG A 75 -12.81 -7.53 7.95
CA ARG A 75 -14.06 -7.36 8.67
C ARG A 75 -15.00 -6.43 7.91
N MET A 76 -16.28 -6.78 7.89
CA MET A 76 -17.37 -5.99 7.32
C MET A 76 -18.29 -5.52 8.43
N GLY A 77 -18.31 -4.24 8.74
CA GLY A 77 -19.34 -3.61 9.57
C GLY A 77 -20.53 -3.18 8.71
N THR A 78 -21.47 -2.47 9.30
CA THR A 78 -22.65 -1.97 8.56
C THR A 78 -22.24 -1.03 7.44
N ARG A 79 -21.34 -0.08 7.74
CA ARG A 79 -20.82 0.90 6.78
C ARG A 79 -19.30 0.96 6.79
N SER A 80 -18.64 0.15 7.61
CA SER A 80 -17.18 0.15 7.73
C SER A 80 -16.60 -1.13 7.13
N ARG A 81 -15.40 -0.99 6.57
CA ARG A 81 -14.59 -2.11 6.08
C ARG A 81 -13.25 -2.01 6.75
N THR A 82 -12.87 -3.05 7.48
CA THR A 82 -11.52 -3.14 8.06
C THR A 82 -10.64 -3.87 7.07
N ILE A 83 -9.49 -3.29 6.79
CA ILE A 83 -8.59 -3.75 5.73
C ILE A 83 -7.18 -3.89 6.29
N ASP A 84 -6.55 -5.03 6.06
CA ASP A 84 -5.13 -5.21 6.29
C ASP A 84 -4.35 -4.85 5.03
N PHE A 85 -3.28 -4.09 5.20
CA PHE A 85 -2.42 -3.62 4.12
C PHE A 85 -1.00 -4.12 4.28
N THR A 86 -0.38 -4.45 3.16
CA THR A 86 1.06 -4.70 3.08
C THR A 86 1.64 -4.02 1.86
N SER A 87 2.86 -3.51 2.02
CA SER A 87 3.70 -3.04 0.94
C SER A 87 4.98 -3.85 0.94
N VAL A 88 5.28 -4.52 -0.17
CA VAL A 88 6.40 -5.46 -0.29
C VAL A 88 7.28 -5.02 -1.45
N VAL A 89 8.58 -4.88 -1.18
CA VAL A 89 9.56 -4.59 -2.23
C VAL A 89 9.89 -5.89 -2.95
N VAL A 90 9.67 -5.94 -4.25
CA VAL A 90 9.93 -7.13 -5.07
C VAL A 90 11.08 -6.94 -6.05
N CYS A 91 11.38 -5.70 -6.44
CA CYS A 91 12.53 -5.35 -7.26
C CYS A 91 13.20 -4.12 -6.69
N ARG A 92 14.52 -4.00 -6.88
CA ARG A 92 15.29 -2.86 -6.38
C ARG A 92 16.44 -2.53 -7.32
N GLY A 93 16.70 -1.24 -7.51
CA GLY A 93 17.90 -0.77 -8.15
C GLY A 93 19.12 -1.02 -7.27
N THR A 94 20.23 -1.38 -7.89
CA THR A 94 21.51 -1.48 -7.22
C THR A 94 22.35 -0.23 -7.52
N ASP A 95 23.45 -0.06 -6.80
CA ASP A 95 24.37 1.03 -7.08
C ASP A 95 24.87 0.94 -8.53
N GLY A 96 24.91 2.08 -9.22
CA GLY A 96 25.27 2.16 -10.63
C GLY A 96 24.06 2.01 -11.53
N SER A 97 24.12 1.13 -12.52
CA SER A 97 23.12 1.00 -13.58
C SER A 97 22.33 -0.31 -13.56
N ALA A 98 22.50 -1.11 -12.52
CA ALA A 98 21.84 -2.40 -12.43
C ALA A 98 20.60 -2.36 -11.55
N ALA A 99 19.70 -3.29 -11.79
CA ALA A 99 18.52 -3.54 -10.96
C ALA A 99 18.23 -5.03 -10.95
N SER A 100 17.61 -5.51 -9.91
CA SER A 100 17.33 -6.94 -9.76
C SER A 100 15.99 -7.22 -9.13
N VAL A 101 15.43 -8.36 -9.47
CA VAL A 101 14.32 -8.97 -8.73
C VAL A 101 14.92 -9.53 -7.43
N LEU A 102 14.30 -9.23 -6.30
CA LEU A 102 14.76 -9.74 -5.02
C LEU A 102 14.42 -11.23 -4.91
N ASP A 103 15.40 -12.04 -4.49
CA ASP A 103 15.16 -13.47 -4.22
C ASP A 103 14.11 -13.65 -3.12
N GLU A 104 14.20 -12.82 -2.08
CA GLU A 104 13.21 -12.77 -1.01
C GLU A 104 12.57 -11.37 -0.99
N PRO A 105 11.28 -11.26 -1.33
CA PRO A 105 10.58 -10.00 -1.21
C PRO A 105 10.65 -9.44 0.21
N SER A 106 10.85 -8.13 0.33
CA SER A 106 11.01 -7.47 1.61
C SER A 106 9.72 -6.76 2.00
N VAL A 107 9.09 -7.19 3.10
CA VAL A 107 7.94 -6.49 3.65
C VAL A 107 8.40 -5.14 4.20
N ALA A 108 7.95 -4.06 3.61
CA ALA A 108 8.38 -2.72 3.98
C ALA A 108 7.44 -2.07 4.98
N VAL A 109 6.14 -2.10 4.72
CA VAL A 109 5.14 -1.43 5.56
C VAL A 109 3.93 -2.33 5.72
N THR A 110 3.40 -2.39 6.94
CA THR A 110 2.10 -3.02 7.22
C THR A 110 1.22 -2.04 7.96
N ALA A 111 -0.08 -2.15 7.78
CA ALA A 111 -1.06 -1.35 8.50
C ALA A 111 -2.41 -2.04 8.51
N THR A 112 -3.25 -1.61 9.44
CA THR A 112 -4.68 -1.89 9.41
C THR A 112 -5.40 -0.56 9.22
N GLY A 113 -6.39 -0.54 8.34
CA GLY A 113 -7.18 0.67 8.09
C GLY A 113 -8.66 0.40 8.16
N THR A 114 -9.41 1.45 8.39
CA THR A 114 -10.87 1.43 8.34
C THR A 114 -11.33 2.44 7.31
N VAL A 115 -12.11 1.97 6.34
CA VAL A 115 -12.80 2.83 5.38
C VAL A 115 -14.29 2.75 5.63
N VAL A 116 -15.00 3.82 5.31
CA VAL A 116 -16.45 3.89 5.44
C VAL A 116 -17.08 4.13 4.08
N VAL A 117 -18.22 3.52 3.87
CA VAL A 117 -19.00 3.68 2.65
C VAL A 117 -20.36 4.30 2.99
N PRO A 118 -20.99 5.03 2.06
CA PRO A 118 -22.29 5.61 2.33
C PRO A 118 -23.36 4.54 2.49
N PRO A 119 -24.52 4.85 3.13
CA PRO A 119 -25.61 3.91 3.18
C PRO A 119 -26.03 3.52 1.77
N ARG A 120 -26.40 2.27 1.59
CA ARG A 120 -26.99 1.83 0.32
C ARG A 120 -28.30 2.58 0.05
N ARG A 121 -28.41 3.01 -1.19
CA ARG A 121 -29.61 3.69 -1.67
C ARG A 121 -30.65 2.68 -2.10
#